data_632d7f6e5df8a8f7358024076427ef31
#
_entry.id   632d7f6e5df8a8f7358024076427ef31
#
_cell.length_a   1.000
_cell.length_b   1.000
_cell.length_c   1.000
_cell.angle_alpha   90.00
_cell.angle_beta   90.00
_cell.angle_gamma   90.00
#
_symmetry.space_group_name_H-M   'P 1'
#
loop_
_entity.id
_entity.type
_entity.pdbx_description
1 polymer ?
#
loop_
_entity_poly.entity_id
_entity_poly.type
_entity_poly.pdbx_seq_one_letter_code
_entity_poly.pdbx_strand_id
1 'polypeptide(L)'
;SVDFGGLPVDIAAVHLLWPWPFEQPQQVERLTGYLTGLSDAAILAGDFNAARWSETVRRLAAAASVSDAGPAGPSWLSGHLPISIIRFAGIGIDHVLAGRSINAHKVERLPPAGSDHLPLLLEFSVQPKARQREIAGSQRGTVQINS
;
A
#
# COMPACT_ATOMS: atom_id res chain seq x y z
N SER A 1 -15.22 3.87 4.50
CA SER A 1 -14.49 3.67 5.77
C SER A 1 -15.05 2.49 6.53
N VAL A 2 -14.19 1.81 7.30
CA VAL A 2 -14.52 0.70 8.19
C VAL A 2 -14.19 1.13 9.62
N ASP A 3 -15.02 0.77 10.59
CA ASP A 3 -14.74 1.06 12.00
C ASP A 3 -13.81 0.00 12.62
N PHE A 4 -12.71 0.45 13.22
CA PHE A 4 -11.77 -0.38 13.98
C PHE A 4 -11.71 0.11 15.43
N GLY A 5 -12.63 -0.40 16.26
CA GLY A 5 -12.66 -0.08 17.68
C GLY A 5 -12.96 1.41 17.97
N GLY A 6 -13.83 2.03 17.19
CA GLY A 6 -14.17 3.45 17.27
C GLY A 6 -13.28 4.37 16.43
N LEU A 7 -12.32 3.81 15.68
CA LEU A 7 -11.44 4.56 14.79
C LEU A 7 -11.78 4.25 13.33
N PRO A 8 -12.20 5.24 12.52
CA PRO A 8 -12.50 5.03 11.11
C PRO A 8 -11.20 4.82 10.32
N VAL A 9 -11.17 3.76 9.52
CA VAL A 9 -10.09 3.44 8.59
C VAL A 9 -10.64 3.45 7.17
N ASP A 10 -10.01 4.19 6.27
CA ASP A 10 -10.34 4.19 4.85
C ASP A 10 -9.60 3.04 4.17
N ILE A 11 -10.35 2.12 3.58
CA ILE A 11 -9.80 1.02 2.81
C ILE A 11 -10.19 1.20 1.36
N ALA A 12 -9.19 1.30 0.48
CA ALA A 12 -9.35 1.35 -0.97
C ALA A 12 -8.71 0.13 -1.62
N ALA A 13 -9.53 -0.64 -2.33
CA ALA A 13 -9.06 -1.75 -3.16
C ALA A 13 -8.72 -1.25 -4.57
N VAL A 14 -7.58 -1.65 -5.09
CA VAL A 14 -7.07 -1.26 -6.41
C VAL A 14 -6.89 -2.49 -7.28
N HIS A 15 -7.33 -2.38 -8.53
CA HIS A 15 -6.96 -3.30 -9.60
C HIS A 15 -6.70 -2.47 -10.85
N LEU A 16 -5.43 -2.30 -11.20
CA LEU A 16 -5.03 -1.54 -12.37
C LEU A 16 -4.95 -2.43 -13.61
N LEU A 17 -5.16 -1.81 -14.74
CA LEU A 17 -4.86 -2.42 -16.04
C LEU A 17 -3.35 -2.67 -16.18
N TRP A 18 -2.96 -3.61 -17.04
CA TRP A 18 -1.57 -3.73 -17.47
C TRP A 18 -1.11 -2.42 -18.13
N PRO A 19 0.18 -2.03 -17.95
CA PRO A 19 0.67 -0.76 -18.50
C PRO A 19 0.70 -0.72 -20.03
N TRP A 20 0.84 -1.87 -20.69
CA TRP A 20 0.87 -2.01 -22.12
C TRP A 20 0.19 -3.34 -22.56
N PRO A 21 -0.64 -3.36 -23.57
CA PRO A 21 -1.07 -2.26 -24.47
C PRO A 21 -2.28 -1.46 -23.95
N PHE A 22 -2.56 -1.50 -22.63
CA PHE A 22 -3.75 -0.91 -22.03
C PHE A 22 -3.51 0.50 -21.49
N GLU A 23 -4.60 1.20 -21.17
CA GLU A 23 -4.60 2.60 -20.75
C GLU A 23 -4.38 2.77 -19.23
N GLN A 24 -3.39 2.07 -18.64
CA GLN A 24 -3.08 2.22 -17.21
C GLN A 24 -2.78 3.69 -16.82
N PRO A 25 -2.01 4.50 -17.59
CA PRO A 25 -1.74 5.89 -17.21
C PRO A 25 -3.00 6.73 -17.04
N GLN A 26 -3.99 6.57 -17.90
CA GLN A 26 -5.27 7.29 -17.80
C GLN A 26 -6.11 6.80 -16.63
N GLN A 27 -6.05 5.50 -16.30
CA GLN A 27 -6.69 4.95 -15.11
C GLN A 27 -6.05 5.53 -13.84
N VAL A 28 -4.72 5.59 -13.78
CA VAL A 28 -3.98 6.18 -12.65
C VAL A 28 -4.35 7.64 -12.47
N GLU A 29 -4.42 8.43 -13.54
CA GLU A 29 -4.79 9.83 -13.49
C GLU A 29 -6.20 10.03 -12.91
N ARG A 30 -7.17 9.23 -13.33
CA ARG A 30 -8.53 9.27 -12.77
C ARG A 30 -8.54 8.88 -11.28
N LEU A 31 -7.82 7.84 -10.90
CA LEU A 31 -7.76 7.37 -9.51
C LEU A 31 -7.12 8.38 -8.56
N THR A 32 -6.10 9.12 -9.00
CA THR A 32 -5.47 10.13 -8.13
C THR A 32 -6.47 11.13 -7.59
N GLY A 33 -7.47 11.54 -8.38
CA GLY A 33 -8.53 12.45 -7.95
C GLY A 33 -9.39 11.91 -6.80
N TYR A 34 -9.68 10.61 -6.81
CA TYR A 34 -10.45 9.96 -5.73
C TYR A 34 -9.61 9.71 -4.48
N LEU A 35 -8.32 9.47 -4.64
CA LEU A 35 -7.42 9.10 -3.55
C LEU A 35 -7.02 10.29 -2.67
N THR A 36 -7.04 11.52 -3.20
CA THR A 36 -6.69 12.74 -2.44
C THR A 36 -7.60 13.03 -1.25
N GLY A 37 -8.79 12.40 -1.18
CA GLY A 37 -9.75 12.55 -0.08
C GLY A 37 -9.58 11.55 1.06
N LEU A 38 -8.63 10.62 0.96
CA LEU A 38 -8.41 9.60 2.00
C LEU A 38 -7.79 10.21 3.26
N SER A 39 -8.15 9.65 4.42
CA SER A 39 -7.64 10.09 5.71
C SER A 39 -6.22 9.56 5.98
N ASP A 40 -5.59 10.08 7.06
CA ASP A 40 -4.31 9.55 7.55
C ASP A 40 -4.37 8.08 7.96
N ALA A 41 -5.55 7.58 8.28
CA ALA A 41 -5.82 6.18 8.57
C ALA A 41 -6.29 5.43 7.31
N ALA A 42 -5.58 5.58 6.19
CA ALA A 42 -5.91 4.93 4.94
C ALA A 42 -5.06 3.68 4.68
N ILE A 43 -5.67 2.69 4.05
CA ILE A 43 -5.00 1.52 3.48
C ILE A 43 -5.40 1.44 2.01
N LEU A 44 -4.42 1.42 1.12
CA LEU A 44 -4.59 1.22 -0.30
C LEU A 44 -3.92 -0.11 -0.67
N ALA A 45 -4.70 -1.10 -1.12
CA ALA A 45 -4.20 -2.44 -1.37
C ALA A 45 -4.81 -3.06 -2.63
N GLY A 46 -4.06 -3.99 -3.24
CA GLY A 46 -4.53 -4.77 -4.39
C GLY A 46 -3.48 -5.01 -5.46
N ASP A 47 -3.95 -5.33 -6.65
CA ASP A 47 -3.13 -5.52 -7.84
C ASP A 47 -2.90 -4.20 -8.57
N PHE A 48 -1.67 -3.72 -8.51
CA PHE A 48 -1.26 -2.49 -9.19
C PHE A 48 -0.78 -2.74 -10.62
N ASN A 49 -0.62 -4.00 -11.02
CA ASN A 49 0.00 -4.37 -12.30
C ASN A 49 1.29 -3.56 -12.59
N ALA A 50 2.03 -3.26 -11.55
CA ALA A 50 3.21 -2.40 -11.56
C ALA A 50 4.16 -2.76 -10.41
N ALA A 51 5.45 -2.66 -10.64
CA ALA A 51 6.44 -2.88 -9.61
C ALA A 51 6.38 -1.78 -8.53
N ARG A 52 6.72 -2.11 -7.27
CA ARG A 52 6.65 -1.20 -6.11
C ARG A 52 7.46 0.10 -6.28
N TRP A 53 8.52 0.07 -7.07
CA TRP A 53 9.38 1.23 -7.37
C TRP A 53 8.94 2.00 -8.63
N SER A 54 7.84 1.59 -9.26
CA SER A 54 7.32 2.22 -10.47
C SER A 54 6.75 3.62 -10.23
N GLU A 55 6.69 4.42 -11.29
CA GLU A 55 6.01 5.73 -11.25
C GLU A 55 4.53 5.58 -10.90
N THR A 56 3.86 4.55 -11.42
CA THR A 56 2.47 4.23 -11.12
C THR A 56 2.23 4.14 -9.61
N VAL A 57 3.01 3.30 -8.91
CA VAL A 57 2.87 3.12 -7.45
C VAL A 57 3.20 4.41 -6.71
N ARG A 58 4.25 5.15 -7.09
CA ARG A 58 4.62 6.42 -6.47
C ARG A 58 3.54 7.49 -6.61
N ARG A 59 2.91 7.61 -7.79
CA ARG A 59 1.83 8.59 -8.02
C ARG A 59 0.61 8.28 -7.15
N LEU A 60 0.16 7.04 -7.09
CA LEU A 60 -0.98 6.65 -6.26
C LEU A 60 -0.67 6.80 -4.76
N ALA A 61 0.53 6.41 -4.33
CA ALA A 61 0.98 6.61 -2.95
C ALA A 61 0.99 8.08 -2.55
N ALA A 62 1.51 8.96 -3.42
CA ALA A 62 1.51 10.41 -3.18
C ALA A 62 0.09 10.98 -3.12
N ALA A 63 -0.79 10.60 -4.04
CA ALA A 63 -2.17 11.07 -4.07
C ALA A 63 -2.97 10.67 -2.82
N ALA A 64 -2.77 9.45 -2.33
CA ALA A 64 -3.42 8.94 -1.13
C ALA A 64 -2.70 9.31 0.18
N SER A 65 -1.53 9.98 0.12
CA SER A 65 -0.66 10.25 1.27
C SER A 65 -0.31 8.99 2.06
N VAL A 66 -0.05 7.89 1.35
CA VAL A 66 0.31 6.58 1.91
C VAL A 66 1.74 6.19 1.52
N SER A 67 2.31 5.25 2.23
CA SER A 67 3.63 4.68 1.95
C SER A 67 3.57 3.15 1.95
N ASP A 68 4.57 2.52 1.36
CA ASP A 68 4.67 1.06 1.31
C ASP A 68 4.68 0.47 2.74
N ALA A 69 3.75 -0.44 3.01
CA ALA A 69 3.62 -1.09 4.31
C ALA A 69 4.64 -2.22 4.53
N GLY A 70 5.35 -2.63 3.47
CA GLY A 70 6.40 -3.62 3.51
C GLY A 70 6.42 -4.55 2.29
N PRO A 71 7.54 -5.22 2.04
CA PRO A 71 7.67 -6.09 0.89
C PRO A 71 6.92 -7.40 1.09
N ALA A 72 5.91 -7.65 0.26
CA ALA A 72 5.27 -8.96 0.19
C ALA A 72 6.05 -9.97 -0.68
N GLY A 73 6.93 -9.47 -1.55
CA GLY A 73 7.67 -10.29 -2.53
C GLY A 73 6.83 -10.66 -3.76
N PRO A 74 7.29 -11.62 -4.57
CA PRO A 74 6.55 -12.07 -5.75
C PRO A 74 5.18 -12.62 -5.37
N SER A 75 4.11 -12.04 -5.91
CA SER A 75 2.72 -12.39 -5.61
C SER A 75 1.96 -12.95 -6.80
N TRP A 76 2.45 -12.73 -8.01
CA TRP A 76 1.84 -13.20 -9.25
C TRP A 76 2.78 -14.05 -10.09
N LEU A 77 2.23 -15.07 -10.73
CA LEU A 77 2.90 -15.93 -11.70
C LEU A 77 1.92 -16.27 -12.82
N SER A 78 2.38 -16.23 -14.07
CA SER A 78 1.56 -16.65 -15.21
C SER A 78 0.93 -18.03 -14.96
N GLY A 79 -0.38 -18.14 -15.18
CA GLY A 79 -1.15 -19.38 -14.97
C GLY A 79 -0.69 -20.60 -15.78
N HIS A 80 0.27 -20.43 -16.70
CA HIS A 80 0.90 -21.53 -17.43
C HIS A 80 2.08 -22.17 -16.69
N LEU A 81 2.49 -21.61 -15.54
CA LEU A 81 3.61 -22.10 -14.75
C LEU A 81 3.15 -22.63 -13.39
N PRO A 82 3.84 -23.64 -12.84
CA PRO A 82 3.51 -24.15 -11.51
C PRO A 82 3.68 -23.09 -10.43
N ILE A 83 2.69 -22.89 -9.58
CA ILE A 83 2.72 -21.90 -8.50
C ILE A 83 3.90 -22.09 -7.52
N SER A 84 4.42 -23.30 -7.41
CA SER A 84 5.56 -23.64 -6.55
C SER A 84 6.82 -22.87 -6.89
N ILE A 85 6.96 -22.35 -8.11
CA ILE A 85 8.13 -21.59 -8.55
C ILE A 85 7.94 -20.06 -8.43
N ILE A 86 6.82 -19.59 -7.89
CA ILE A 86 6.50 -18.15 -7.82
C ILE A 86 7.60 -17.32 -7.14
N ARG A 87 8.26 -17.89 -6.14
CA ARG A 87 9.35 -17.19 -5.43
C ARG A 87 10.60 -16.91 -6.29
N PHE A 88 10.74 -17.62 -7.41
CA PHE A 88 11.90 -17.50 -8.32
C PHE A 88 11.55 -16.78 -9.62
N ALA A 89 10.33 -17.02 -10.15
CA ALA A 89 9.91 -16.55 -11.46
C ALA A 89 8.68 -15.64 -11.39
N GLY A 90 8.11 -15.44 -10.21
CA GLY A 90 6.97 -14.54 -10.00
C GLY A 90 7.40 -13.08 -9.93
N ILE A 91 6.43 -12.18 -10.13
CA ILE A 91 6.60 -10.74 -9.98
C ILE A 91 5.73 -10.20 -8.85
N GLY A 92 6.22 -9.18 -8.16
CA GLY A 92 5.48 -8.50 -7.10
C GLY A 92 4.73 -7.31 -7.67
N ILE A 93 3.45 -7.49 -7.95
CA ILE A 93 2.54 -6.47 -8.49
C ILE A 93 1.37 -6.19 -7.58
N ASP A 94 1.18 -7.01 -6.55
CA ASP A 94 0.23 -6.78 -5.47
C ASP A 94 0.93 -6.04 -4.33
N HIS A 95 0.36 -4.91 -3.91
CA HIS A 95 0.95 -4.06 -2.89
C HIS A 95 -0.05 -3.71 -1.80
N VAL A 96 0.50 -3.40 -0.62
CA VAL A 96 -0.22 -2.80 0.50
C VAL A 96 0.50 -1.51 0.86
N LEU A 97 -0.22 -0.39 0.75
CA LEU A 97 0.26 0.92 1.14
C LEU A 97 -0.58 1.42 2.31
N ALA A 98 0.05 2.10 3.26
CA ALA A 98 -0.56 2.50 4.51
C ALA A 98 -0.29 3.98 4.82
N GLY A 99 -1.31 4.67 5.32
CA GLY A 99 -1.23 6.04 5.78
C GLY A 99 -0.52 6.14 7.14
N ARG A 100 -0.13 7.35 7.51
CA ARG A 100 0.70 7.61 8.70
C ARG A 100 0.04 7.25 10.04
N SER A 101 -1.29 7.07 10.09
CA SER A 101 -2.01 6.61 11.27
C SER A 101 -2.10 5.08 11.35
N ILE A 102 -1.65 4.37 10.32
CA ILE A 102 -1.60 2.92 10.28
C ILE A 102 -0.17 2.48 10.63
N ASN A 103 -0.05 1.69 11.67
CA ASN A 103 1.19 1.00 12.00
C ASN A 103 1.11 -0.43 11.47
N ALA A 104 1.73 -0.69 10.31
CA ALA A 104 1.81 -2.02 9.72
C ALA A 104 2.83 -2.86 10.51
N HIS A 105 2.38 -3.96 11.07
CA HIS A 105 3.23 -4.89 11.83
C HIS A 105 3.79 -5.99 10.94
N LYS A 106 2.99 -6.43 9.96
CA LYS A 106 3.34 -7.54 9.08
C LYS A 106 2.61 -7.44 7.76
N VAL A 107 3.35 -7.67 6.67
CA VAL A 107 2.79 -7.94 5.35
C VAL A 107 3.34 -9.27 4.88
N GLU A 108 2.49 -10.25 4.64
CA GLU A 108 2.95 -11.56 4.19
C GLU A 108 2.05 -12.14 3.09
N ARG A 109 2.65 -13.02 2.29
CA ARG A 109 1.92 -13.83 1.31
C ARG A 109 1.37 -15.06 2.00
N LEU A 110 0.09 -15.34 1.75
CA LEU A 110 -0.54 -16.56 2.19
C LEU A 110 -0.38 -17.68 1.15
N PRO A 111 -0.69 -18.94 1.53
CA PRO A 111 -0.73 -20.06 0.59
C PRO A 111 -1.68 -19.81 -0.59
N PRO A 112 -1.43 -20.46 -1.75
CA PRO A 112 -2.32 -20.35 -2.91
C PRO A 112 -3.78 -20.66 -2.58
N ALA A 113 -4.69 -19.83 -3.09
CA ALA A 113 -6.14 -19.95 -2.88
C ALA A 113 -6.94 -20.14 -4.18
N GLY A 114 -6.33 -20.79 -5.18
CA GLY A 114 -6.99 -21.08 -6.47
C GLY A 114 -6.88 -19.97 -7.51
N SER A 115 -6.05 -18.95 -7.27
CA SER A 115 -5.69 -17.88 -8.21
C SER A 115 -4.22 -18.02 -8.62
N ASP A 116 -3.84 -17.40 -9.72
CA ASP A 116 -2.44 -17.15 -10.12
C ASP A 116 -1.80 -16.01 -9.32
N HIS A 117 -2.58 -15.29 -8.49
CA HIS A 117 -2.11 -14.40 -7.45
C HIS A 117 -2.11 -15.09 -6.09
N LEU A 118 -1.10 -14.80 -5.27
CA LEU A 118 -1.08 -15.17 -3.85
C LEU A 118 -1.78 -14.10 -3.02
N PRO A 119 -2.67 -14.50 -2.08
CA PRO A 119 -3.28 -13.54 -1.16
C PRO A 119 -2.23 -12.86 -0.29
N LEU A 120 -2.44 -11.58 0.03
CA LEU A 120 -1.65 -10.81 0.97
C LEU A 120 -2.42 -10.62 2.28
N LEU A 121 -1.73 -10.82 3.40
CA LEU A 121 -2.23 -10.51 4.74
C LEU A 121 -1.49 -9.28 5.27
N LEU A 122 -2.25 -8.30 5.76
CA LEU A 122 -1.74 -7.17 6.52
C LEU A 122 -2.20 -7.29 7.99
N GLU A 123 -1.25 -7.30 8.91
CA GLU A 123 -1.50 -7.09 10.33
C GLU A 123 -1.13 -5.64 10.69
N PHE A 124 -2.05 -4.91 11.30
CA PHE A 124 -1.84 -3.49 11.61
C PHE A 124 -2.52 -3.05 12.89
N SER A 125 -2.11 -1.89 13.38
CA SER A 125 -2.84 -1.13 14.42
C SER A 125 -3.06 0.30 13.96
N VAL A 126 -4.09 0.93 14.50
CA VAL A 126 -4.44 2.33 14.20
C VAL A 126 -3.97 3.22 15.34
N GLN A 127 -3.26 4.30 15.01
CA GLN A 127 -2.82 5.29 15.98
C GLN A 127 -3.84 6.43 16.09
N PRO A 128 -4.37 6.74 17.29
CA PRO A 128 -5.21 7.90 17.51
C PRO A 128 -4.50 9.21 17.18
N LYS A 129 -5.21 10.17 16.58
CA LYS A 129 -4.66 11.50 16.20
C LYS A 129 -3.94 12.25 17.34
N ALA A 130 -4.34 12.05 18.60
CA ALA A 130 -3.72 12.69 19.77
C ALA A 130 -2.25 12.28 19.93
N ARG A 131 -1.93 10.99 19.75
CA ARG A 131 -0.56 10.47 19.90
C ARG A 131 0.39 10.95 18.80
N GLN A 132 -0.13 11.24 17.61
CA GLN A 132 0.67 11.78 16.51
C GLN A 132 1.14 13.21 16.79
N ARG A 133 0.32 14.03 17.46
CA ARG A 133 0.70 15.40 17.86
C ARG A 133 1.81 15.38 18.91
N GLU A 134 1.80 14.43 19.81
CA GLU A 134 2.80 14.26 20.86
C GLU A 134 4.16 13.83 20.28
N ILE A 135 4.18 12.86 19.36
CA ILE A 135 5.39 12.42 18.67
C ILE A 135 5.96 13.53 17.78
N ALA A 136 5.13 14.25 17.03
CA ALA A 136 5.53 15.36 16.19
C ALA A 136 6.03 16.58 17.03
N GLY A 137 5.48 16.78 18.23
CA GLY A 137 5.94 17.80 19.19
C GLY A 137 7.28 17.43 19.84
N SER A 138 7.49 16.16 20.12
CA SER A 138 8.76 15.66 20.71
C SER A 138 9.95 15.68 19.75
N GLN A 139 9.72 15.71 18.44
CA GLN A 139 10.80 15.79 17.44
C GLN A 139 11.25 17.24 17.13
N ARG A 140 10.64 18.27 17.72
CA ARG A 140 11.11 19.63 17.64
C ARG A 140 12.17 19.90 18.71
N GLY A 141 13.30 19.23 18.61
CA GLY A 141 14.49 19.55 19.36
C GLY A 141 15.09 20.89 18.86
N THR A 142 15.19 21.86 19.76
CA THR A 142 15.84 23.14 19.53
C THR A 142 17.34 22.92 19.34
N VAL A 143 17.86 23.17 18.15
CA VAL A 143 19.30 23.31 17.92
C VAL A 143 19.66 24.75 18.32
N GLN A 144 20.28 24.95 19.48
CA GLN A 144 20.98 26.19 19.80
C GLN A 144 22.33 26.17 19.11
N ILE A 145 22.52 27.08 18.15
CA ILE A 145 23.83 27.39 17.56
C ILE A 145 24.39 28.56 18.39
N ASN A 146 25.36 28.27 19.25
CA ASN A 146 26.17 29.33 19.88
C ASN A 146 27.24 29.77 18.90
N SER A 147 27.26 31.08 18.63
CA SER A 147 28.31 31.81 17.89
C SER A 147 29.55 31.95 18.74
#